data_83c98f0936a971eb54413f07d452f5ae
#
_entry.id   83c98f0936a971eb54413f07d452f5ae
#
_cell.length_a   1.000
_cell.length_b   1.000
_cell.length_c   1.000
_cell.angle_alpha   90.00
_cell.angle_beta   90.00
_cell.angle_gamma   90.00
#
_symmetry.space_group_name_H-M   'P 1'
#
loop_
_entity.id
_entity.type
_entity.pdbx_description
1 polymer ?
#
loop_
_entity_poly.entity_id
_entity_poly.type
_entity_poly.pdbx_seq_one_letter_code
_entity_poly.pdbx_strand_id
1 'polypeptide(L)'
;MARILVAGRLASVALLPNVADRLRAIGHDVAIHSDPASLDHGHRAAADADVIMVAPRIAACRALMSVSDRLRAIVSPITGIDNIDLVAATEMGVLVANGHIPENSISMAEATILLILAALYDLHGTEAVLRQGAPRPAMLNAHMLRGRAVGLIGFGQIARAVA
;
A
#
# COMPACT_ATOMS: atom_id res chain seq x y z
N MET A 1 1.33 5.82 -27.67
CA MET A 1 0.22 6.31 -26.83
C MET A 1 -0.47 5.09 -26.23
N ALA A 2 -0.53 4.94 -24.91
CA ALA A 2 -1.23 3.86 -24.24
C ALA A 2 -2.50 4.40 -23.59
N ARG A 3 -3.53 3.55 -23.49
CA ARG A 3 -4.74 3.82 -22.70
C ARG A 3 -4.55 3.26 -21.31
N ILE A 4 -4.60 4.12 -20.30
CA ILE A 4 -4.34 3.80 -18.90
C ILE A 4 -5.61 4.03 -18.09
N LEU A 5 -6.09 2.99 -17.42
CA LEU A 5 -7.15 3.10 -16.44
C LEU A 5 -6.55 3.24 -15.06
N VAL A 6 -6.86 4.30 -14.36
CA VAL A 6 -6.52 4.48 -12.94
C VAL A 6 -7.75 4.19 -12.10
N ALA A 7 -7.73 3.09 -11.37
CA ALA A 7 -8.87 2.58 -10.61
C ALA A 7 -8.64 2.72 -9.11
N GLY A 8 -9.50 3.49 -8.41
CA GLY A 8 -9.39 3.66 -6.97
C GLY A 8 -10.28 4.74 -6.39
N ARG A 9 -10.53 4.68 -5.07
CA ARG A 9 -11.21 5.76 -4.36
C ARG A 9 -10.27 6.97 -4.27
N LEU A 10 -10.72 8.12 -4.73
CA LEU A 10 -10.00 9.40 -4.64
C LEU A 10 -9.54 9.73 -3.21
N ALA A 11 -10.32 9.32 -2.19
CA ALA A 11 -10.00 9.59 -0.78
C ALA A 11 -8.84 8.75 -0.23
N SER A 12 -8.52 7.60 -0.82
CA SER A 12 -7.42 6.74 -0.35
C SER A 12 -6.09 7.00 -1.05
N VAL A 13 -6.09 7.78 -2.14
CA VAL A 13 -4.88 8.07 -2.92
C VAL A 13 -4.94 9.50 -3.46
N ALA A 14 -4.69 10.48 -2.61
CA ALA A 14 -4.60 11.90 -2.99
C ALA A 14 -3.56 12.17 -4.11
N LEU A 15 -2.72 11.18 -4.42
CA LEU A 15 -1.68 11.24 -5.45
C LEU A 15 -2.18 10.83 -6.85
N LEU A 16 -3.32 10.12 -6.96
CA LEU A 16 -3.78 9.61 -8.27
C LEU A 16 -4.08 10.70 -9.29
N PRO A 17 -4.70 11.86 -8.95
CA PRO A 17 -4.87 12.94 -9.90
C PRO A 17 -3.53 13.44 -10.45
N ASN A 18 -2.54 13.66 -9.59
CA ASN A 18 -1.21 14.11 -9.98
C ASN A 18 -0.50 13.10 -10.90
N VAL A 19 -0.64 11.80 -10.62
CA VAL A 19 -0.09 10.73 -11.47
C VAL A 19 -0.80 10.73 -12.82
N ALA A 20 -2.13 10.82 -12.85
CA ALA A 20 -2.91 10.85 -14.09
C ALA A 20 -2.53 12.07 -14.96
N ASP A 21 -2.36 13.24 -14.36
CA ASP A 21 -1.98 14.45 -15.09
C ASP A 21 -0.56 14.36 -15.64
N ARG A 22 0.38 13.78 -14.90
CA ARG A 22 1.75 13.52 -15.40
C ARG A 22 1.75 12.53 -16.56
N LEU A 23 0.93 11.48 -16.49
CA LEU A 23 0.82 10.50 -17.58
C LEU A 23 0.19 11.12 -18.82
N ARG A 24 -0.82 11.98 -18.67
CA ARG A 24 -1.40 12.76 -19.78
C ARG A 24 -0.38 13.71 -20.41
N ALA A 25 0.43 14.39 -19.58
CA ALA A 25 1.44 15.32 -20.04
C ALA A 25 2.51 14.68 -20.92
N ILE A 26 2.78 13.36 -20.74
CA ILE A 26 3.71 12.59 -21.58
C ILE A 26 3.01 11.84 -22.72
N GLY A 27 1.73 12.17 -23.00
CA GLY A 27 1.02 11.71 -24.20
C GLY A 27 0.24 10.41 -24.05
N HIS A 28 -0.10 9.98 -22.83
CA HIS A 28 -1.01 8.85 -22.62
C HIS A 28 -2.47 9.30 -22.51
N ASP A 29 -3.40 8.43 -22.92
CA ASP A 29 -4.83 8.58 -22.65
C ASP A 29 -5.15 7.98 -21.27
N VAL A 30 -5.61 8.80 -20.31
CA VAL A 30 -5.81 8.36 -18.94
C VAL A 30 -7.22 8.60 -18.46
N ALA A 31 -7.93 7.50 -18.20
CA ALA A 31 -9.22 7.50 -17.53
C ALA A 31 -9.06 7.24 -16.03
N ILE A 32 -9.86 7.93 -15.21
CA ILE A 32 -9.92 7.70 -13.77
C ILE A 32 -11.28 7.10 -13.45
N HIS A 33 -11.27 5.98 -12.73
CA HIS A 33 -12.47 5.34 -12.21
C HIS A 33 -12.44 5.31 -10.68
N SER A 34 -13.35 6.07 -10.06
CA SER A 34 -13.35 6.31 -8.62
C SER A 34 -14.27 5.39 -7.82
N ASP A 35 -15.10 4.58 -8.50
CA ASP A 35 -16.00 3.61 -7.85
C ASP A 35 -15.41 2.18 -7.89
N PRO A 36 -14.82 1.68 -6.78
CA PRO A 36 -14.24 0.34 -6.75
C PRO A 36 -15.27 -0.78 -6.92
N ALA A 37 -16.51 -0.58 -6.48
CA ALA A 37 -17.52 -1.62 -6.50
C ALA A 37 -17.97 -1.97 -7.92
N SER A 38 -17.84 -1.03 -8.86
CA SER A 38 -18.22 -1.25 -10.25
C SER A 38 -17.13 -1.94 -11.09
N LEU A 39 -15.90 -2.05 -10.58
CA LEU A 39 -14.80 -2.75 -11.26
C LEU A 39 -14.81 -4.26 -11.04
N ASP A 40 -15.41 -4.74 -9.96
CA ASP A 40 -15.48 -6.17 -9.61
C ASP A 40 -16.24 -7.01 -10.66
N HIS A 41 -16.96 -6.37 -11.58
CA HIS A 41 -17.83 -7.01 -12.56
C HIS A 41 -17.39 -6.80 -14.01
N GLY A 42 -16.14 -6.53 -14.29
CA GLY A 42 -15.63 -6.41 -15.66
C GLY A 42 -16.12 -5.15 -16.41
N HIS A 43 -15.94 -4.01 -15.78
CA HIS A 43 -16.51 -2.75 -16.24
C HIS A 43 -15.96 -2.28 -17.60
N ARG A 44 -16.84 -1.66 -18.41
CA ARG A 44 -16.52 -1.05 -19.72
C ARG A 44 -15.30 -0.11 -19.69
N ALA A 45 -15.01 0.52 -18.55
CA ALA A 45 -13.83 1.37 -18.39
C ALA A 45 -12.50 0.62 -18.57
N ALA A 46 -12.48 -0.70 -18.34
CA ALA A 46 -11.29 -1.53 -18.53
C ALA A 46 -11.17 -2.12 -19.96
N ALA A 47 -12.27 -2.10 -20.76
CA ALA A 47 -12.36 -2.82 -22.04
C ALA A 47 -11.30 -2.41 -23.06
N ASP A 48 -10.86 -1.16 -23.04
CA ASP A 48 -9.88 -0.61 -23.98
C ASP A 48 -8.52 -0.32 -23.30
N ALA A 49 -8.31 -0.73 -22.07
CA ALA A 49 -7.09 -0.40 -21.33
C ALA A 49 -5.91 -1.24 -21.79
N ASP A 50 -4.79 -0.59 -22.07
CA ASP A 50 -3.49 -1.24 -22.23
C ASP A 50 -2.82 -1.49 -20.87
N VAL A 51 -3.10 -0.60 -19.89
CA VAL A 51 -2.56 -0.67 -18.53
C VAL A 51 -3.66 -0.32 -17.53
N ILE A 52 -3.76 -1.09 -16.45
CA ILE A 52 -4.65 -0.79 -15.33
C ILE A 52 -3.80 -0.53 -14.09
N MET A 53 -3.91 0.66 -13.51
CA MET A 53 -3.38 0.96 -12.20
C MET A 53 -4.47 0.73 -11.17
N VAL A 54 -4.26 -0.22 -10.25
CA VAL A 54 -5.23 -0.60 -9.22
C VAL A 54 -4.81 -0.07 -7.85
N ALA A 55 -5.67 0.74 -7.23
CA ALA A 55 -5.46 1.14 -5.84
C ALA A 55 -5.63 -0.05 -4.88
N PRO A 56 -5.11 0.04 -3.64
CA PRO A 56 -5.35 -0.96 -2.61
C PRO A 56 -6.85 -1.26 -2.44
N ARG A 57 -7.19 -2.53 -2.22
CA ARG A 57 -8.57 -3.04 -2.04
C ARG A 57 -9.41 -3.15 -3.31
N ILE A 58 -8.85 -2.91 -4.49
CA ILE A 58 -9.50 -3.29 -5.74
C ILE A 58 -8.92 -4.63 -6.17
N ALA A 59 -9.79 -5.63 -6.29
CA ALA A 59 -9.39 -6.95 -6.74
C ALA A 59 -9.12 -6.94 -8.24
N ALA A 60 -7.86 -7.12 -8.64
CA ALA A 60 -7.50 -7.36 -10.02
C ALA A 60 -7.56 -8.87 -10.31
N CYS A 61 -8.77 -9.39 -10.40
CA CYS A 61 -9.06 -10.79 -10.67
C CYS A 61 -9.01 -11.10 -12.17
N ARG A 62 -9.04 -12.38 -12.49
CA ARG A 62 -9.12 -12.87 -13.89
C ARG A 62 -10.22 -12.20 -14.71
N ALA A 63 -11.40 -12.01 -14.11
CA ALA A 63 -12.53 -11.39 -14.79
C ALA A 63 -12.22 -9.96 -15.24
N LEU A 64 -11.57 -9.15 -14.38
CA LEU A 64 -11.13 -7.81 -14.76
C LEU A 64 -10.07 -7.84 -15.88
N MET A 65 -9.11 -8.77 -15.78
CA MET A 65 -8.06 -8.90 -16.80
C MET A 65 -8.61 -9.32 -18.16
N SER A 66 -9.66 -10.14 -18.18
CA SER A 66 -10.30 -10.64 -19.41
C SER A 66 -11.16 -9.62 -20.13
N VAL A 67 -11.41 -8.44 -19.54
CA VAL A 67 -12.27 -7.41 -20.14
C VAL A 67 -11.61 -6.74 -21.36
N SER A 68 -10.28 -6.66 -21.38
CA SER A 68 -9.53 -6.05 -22.46
C SER A 68 -8.55 -7.05 -23.09
N ASP A 69 -8.73 -7.31 -24.38
CA ASP A 69 -7.78 -8.08 -25.19
C ASP A 69 -6.44 -7.33 -25.39
N ARG A 70 -6.39 -6.06 -25.02
CA ARG A 70 -5.22 -5.19 -25.15
C ARG A 70 -4.41 -5.07 -23.87
N LEU A 71 -4.90 -5.62 -22.75
CA LEU A 71 -4.26 -5.46 -21.46
C LEU A 71 -2.85 -6.08 -21.44
N ARG A 72 -1.85 -5.26 -21.14
CA ARG A 72 -0.45 -5.65 -21.08
C ARG A 72 0.13 -5.60 -19.70
N ALA A 73 -0.41 -4.73 -18.83
CA ALA A 73 0.11 -4.58 -17.48
C ALA A 73 -0.95 -4.17 -16.47
N ILE A 74 -0.73 -4.64 -15.23
CA ILE A 74 -1.40 -4.15 -14.03
C ILE A 74 -0.34 -3.56 -13.11
N VAL A 75 -0.59 -2.37 -12.58
CA VAL A 75 0.33 -1.64 -11.71
C VAL A 75 -0.32 -1.37 -10.37
N SER A 76 0.29 -1.85 -9.28
CA SER A 76 -0.05 -1.41 -7.93
C SER A 76 0.78 -0.16 -7.59
N PRO A 77 0.18 0.96 -7.17
CA PRO A 77 0.93 2.16 -6.79
C PRO A 77 1.63 2.01 -5.42
N ILE A 78 1.42 0.90 -4.75
CA ILE A 78 2.01 0.57 -3.46
C ILE A 78 2.84 -0.71 -3.53
N THR A 79 3.53 -1.07 -2.46
CA THR A 79 4.34 -2.30 -2.37
C THR A 79 3.49 -3.58 -2.45
N GLY A 80 2.30 -3.58 -1.81
CA GLY A 80 1.42 -4.75 -1.76
C GLY A 80 0.76 -5.05 -3.10
N ILE A 81 0.69 -6.34 -3.44
CA ILE A 81 0.04 -6.87 -4.64
C ILE A 81 -0.92 -8.02 -4.32
N ASP A 82 -1.30 -8.17 -3.05
CA ASP A 82 -2.16 -9.26 -2.56
C ASP A 82 -3.55 -9.25 -3.18
N ASN A 83 -3.96 -8.10 -3.72
CA ASN A 83 -5.22 -7.91 -4.43
C ASN A 83 -5.14 -8.24 -5.93
N ILE A 84 -4.00 -8.71 -6.43
CA ILE A 84 -3.78 -9.04 -7.85
C ILE A 84 -3.68 -10.55 -8.01
N ASP A 85 -4.48 -11.13 -8.89
CA ASP A 85 -4.41 -12.55 -9.24
C ASP A 85 -3.19 -12.80 -10.14
N LEU A 86 -2.05 -13.13 -9.50
CA LEU A 86 -0.78 -13.36 -10.18
C LEU A 86 -0.82 -14.60 -11.09
N VAL A 87 -1.64 -15.60 -10.76
CA VAL A 87 -1.79 -16.80 -11.58
C VAL A 87 -2.48 -16.43 -12.87
N ALA A 88 -3.62 -15.73 -12.77
CA ALA A 88 -4.33 -15.25 -13.96
C ALA A 88 -3.46 -14.32 -14.81
N ALA A 89 -2.73 -13.38 -14.19
CA ALA A 89 -1.83 -12.47 -14.90
C ALA A 89 -0.76 -13.24 -15.70
N THR A 90 -0.15 -14.24 -15.09
CA THR A 90 0.88 -15.08 -15.73
C THR A 90 0.31 -15.86 -16.92
N GLU A 91 -0.84 -16.51 -16.75
CA GLU A 91 -1.50 -17.28 -17.80
C GLU A 91 -1.96 -16.41 -18.98
N MET A 92 -2.33 -15.17 -18.71
CA MET A 92 -2.78 -14.21 -19.72
C MET A 92 -1.64 -13.37 -20.32
N GLY A 93 -0.40 -13.55 -19.85
CA GLY A 93 0.75 -12.76 -20.30
C GLY A 93 0.70 -11.30 -19.89
N VAL A 94 0.00 -10.98 -18.79
CA VAL A 94 -0.13 -9.62 -18.24
C VAL A 94 0.99 -9.38 -17.24
N LEU A 95 1.79 -8.35 -17.46
CA LEU A 95 2.86 -7.94 -16.55
C LEU A 95 2.27 -7.33 -15.27
N VAL A 96 2.81 -7.71 -14.12
CA VAL A 96 2.46 -7.10 -12.83
C VAL A 96 3.64 -6.31 -12.29
N ALA A 97 3.41 -5.04 -11.96
CA ALA A 97 4.40 -4.18 -11.33
C ALA A 97 3.85 -3.55 -10.05
N ASN A 98 4.74 -3.20 -9.13
CA ASN A 98 4.38 -2.51 -7.89
C ASN A 98 5.24 -1.27 -7.64
N GLY A 99 4.76 -0.40 -6.74
CA GLY A 99 5.41 0.85 -6.32
C GLY A 99 6.39 0.66 -5.16
N HIS A 100 7.09 -0.47 -5.09
CA HIS A 100 8.10 -0.68 -4.04
C HIS A 100 9.27 0.28 -4.22
N ILE A 101 9.60 1.00 -3.14
CA ILE A 101 10.80 1.86 -3.05
C ILE A 101 11.56 1.55 -1.75
N PRO A 102 12.90 1.66 -1.73
CA PRO A 102 13.71 1.39 -0.53
C PRO A 102 13.30 2.22 0.68
N GLU A 103 12.94 3.49 0.47
CA GLU A 103 12.53 4.44 1.51
C GLU A 103 11.31 3.95 2.28
N ASN A 104 10.40 3.21 1.63
CA ASN A 104 9.25 2.63 2.32
C ASN A 104 9.67 1.57 3.36
N SER A 105 10.66 0.74 3.03
CA SER A 105 11.20 -0.26 3.97
C SER A 105 11.91 0.40 5.15
N ILE A 106 12.65 1.48 4.91
CA ILE A 106 13.33 2.27 5.95
C ILE A 106 12.29 2.91 6.87
N SER A 107 11.30 3.61 6.31
CA SER A 107 10.23 4.24 7.08
C SER A 107 9.46 3.22 7.95
N MET A 108 9.20 2.02 7.42
CA MET A 108 8.55 0.96 8.19
C MET A 108 9.45 0.40 9.30
N ALA A 109 10.76 0.37 9.10
CA ALA A 109 11.70 -0.02 10.14
C ALA A 109 11.74 1.02 11.28
N GLU A 110 11.79 2.30 10.96
CA GLU A 110 11.70 3.39 11.94
C GLU A 110 10.40 3.32 12.74
N ALA A 111 9.26 3.12 12.07
CA ALA A 111 7.96 2.94 12.72
C ALA A 111 7.95 1.71 13.64
N THR A 112 8.64 0.64 13.28
CA THR A 112 8.78 -0.56 14.12
C THR A 112 9.56 -0.25 15.39
N ILE A 113 10.70 0.44 15.30
CA ILE A 113 11.47 0.88 16.46
C ILE A 113 10.65 1.82 17.35
N LEU A 114 9.92 2.77 16.74
CA LEU A 114 9.03 3.67 17.48
C LEU A 114 8.00 2.88 18.29
N LEU A 115 7.34 1.88 17.69
CA LEU A 115 6.34 1.06 18.37
C LEU A 115 6.94 0.20 19.50
N ILE A 116 8.14 -0.36 19.31
CA ILE A 116 8.87 -1.09 20.34
C ILE A 116 9.15 -0.18 21.53
N LEU A 117 9.66 1.03 21.30
CA LEU A 117 9.94 1.99 22.34
C LEU A 117 8.65 2.49 23.03
N ALA A 118 7.61 2.78 22.25
CA ALA A 118 6.31 3.21 22.80
C ALA A 118 5.71 2.15 23.74
N ALA A 119 5.82 0.87 23.38
CA ALA A 119 5.37 -0.24 24.21
C ALA A 119 6.23 -0.39 25.47
N LEU A 120 7.57 -0.36 25.34
CA LEU A 120 8.48 -0.51 26.47
C LEU A 120 8.37 0.63 27.49
N TYR A 121 8.16 1.86 27.02
CA TYR A 121 8.03 3.03 27.90
C TYR A 121 6.59 3.29 28.35
N ASP A 122 5.65 2.42 28.01
CA ASP A 122 4.23 2.59 28.32
C ASP A 122 3.75 4.01 27.96
N LEU A 123 4.05 4.42 26.71
CA LEU A 123 3.75 5.78 26.25
C LEU A 123 2.26 6.10 26.37
N HIS A 124 1.39 5.16 26.01
CA HIS A 124 -0.05 5.33 26.07
C HIS A 124 -0.56 5.47 27.51
N GLY A 125 -0.08 4.64 28.45
CA GLY A 125 -0.43 4.73 29.88
C GLY A 125 0.06 6.05 30.49
N THR A 126 1.28 6.47 30.17
CA THR A 126 1.85 7.74 30.61
C THR A 126 1.04 8.94 30.09
N GLU A 127 0.68 8.93 28.80
CA GLU A 127 -0.17 9.98 28.21
C GLU A 127 -1.54 10.04 28.89
N ALA A 128 -2.17 8.91 29.16
CA ALA A 128 -3.47 8.86 29.83
C ALA A 128 -3.43 9.49 31.22
N VAL A 129 -2.39 9.22 32.01
CA VAL A 129 -2.17 9.82 33.34
C VAL A 129 -2.04 11.35 33.24
N LEU A 130 -1.24 11.84 32.28
CA LEU A 130 -1.04 13.26 32.07
C LEU A 130 -2.34 13.97 31.64
N ARG A 131 -3.09 13.38 30.72
CA ARG A 131 -4.37 13.95 30.23
C ARG A 131 -5.43 14.04 31.33
N GLN A 132 -5.41 13.13 32.30
CA GLN A 132 -6.33 13.13 33.44
C GLN A 132 -5.89 14.06 34.57
N GLY A 133 -4.72 14.69 34.46
CA GLY A 133 -4.12 15.48 35.56
C GLY A 133 -3.85 14.64 36.80
N ALA A 134 -3.72 13.33 36.66
CA ALA A 134 -3.48 12.43 37.78
C ALA A 134 -2.05 12.55 38.28
N PRO A 135 -1.82 12.33 39.59
CA PRO A 135 -0.47 12.33 40.16
C PRO A 135 0.36 11.21 39.54
N ARG A 136 1.69 11.45 39.48
CA ARG A 136 2.62 10.43 38.95
C ARG A 136 2.48 9.13 39.76
N PRO A 137 2.30 7.97 39.08
CA PRO A 137 2.25 6.68 39.76
C PRO A 137 3.52 6.40 40.54
N ALA A 138 3.40 5.76 41.72
CA ALA A 138 4.54 5.38 42.53
C ALA A 138 5.46 4.38 41.81
N MET A 139 4.88 3.52 40.96
CA MET A 139 5.64 2.61 40.10
C MET A 139 5.29 2.93 38.63
N LEU A 140 6.34 3.09 37.81
CA LEU A 140 6.24 3.27 36.39
C LEU A 140 6.34 1.91 35.69
N ASN A 141 5.49 1.70 34.69
CA ASN A 141 5.49 0.49 33.86
C ASN A 141 6.50 0.61 32.69
N ALA A 142 7.43 1.55 32.79
CA ALA A 142 8.39 1.84 31.73
C ALA A 142 9.68 1.03 31.90
N HIS A 143 10.16 0.49 30.78
CA HIS A 143 11.38 -0.31 30.73
C HIS A 143 12.32 0.19 29.62
N MET A 144 13.62 0.19 29.86
CA MET A 144 14.62 0.49 28.83
C MET A 144 14.74 -0.66 27.83
N LEU A 145 14.97 -0.33 26.58
CA LEU A 145 15.32 -1.30 25.53
C LEU A 145 16.73 -1.87 25.74
N ARG A 146 17.65 -1.07 26.31
CA ARG A 146 19.04 -1.46 26.55
C ARG A 146 19.11 -2.76 27.37
N GLY A 147 19.86 -3.74 26.85
CA GLY A 147 20.04 -5.05 27.48
C GLY A 147 18.86 -6.00 27.32
N ARG A 148 17.86 -5.66 26.53
CA ARG A 148 16.75 -6.53 26.17
C ARG A 148 17.03 -7.29 24.89
N ALA A 149 16.52 -8.51 24.79
CA ALA A 149 16.48 -9.25 23.53
C ALA A 149 15.20 -8.89 22.78
N VAL A 150 15.33 -8.59 21.49
CA VAL A 150 14.22 -8.37 20.57
C VAL A 150 14.19 -9.53 19.58
N GLY A 151 13.09 -10.26 19.54
CA GLY A 151 12.87 -11.33 18.58
C GLY A 151 12.21 -10.81 17.31
N LEU A 152 12.75 -11.15 16.15
CA LEU A 152 12.17 -10.82 14.84
C LEU A 152 11.58 -12.08 14.21
N ILE A 153 10.29 -12.05 13.87
CA ILE A 153 9.60 -13.11 13.15
C ILE A 153 9.59 -12.74 11.67
N GLY A 154 10.40 -13.45 10.87
CA GLY A 154 10.74 -13.08 9.49
C GLY A 154 11.97 -12.18 9.43
N PHE A 155 12.76 -12.29 8.35
CA PHE A 155 14.00 -11.51 8.18
C PHE A 155 14.12 -10.96 6.75
N GLY A 156 13.04 -10.28 6.31
CA GLY A 156 12.96 -9.55 5.04
C GLY A 156 13.64 -8.17 5.10
N GLN A 157 13.36 -7.32 4.13
CA GLN A 157 14.00 -5.99 4.00
C GLN A 157 13.75 -5.10 5.23
N ILE A 158 12.52 -5.05 5.74
CA ILE A 158 12.16 -4.26 6.92
C ILE A 158 12.87 -4.80 8.16
N ALA A 159 12.78 -6.11 8.42
CA ALA A 159 13.39 -6.71 9.60
C ALA A 159 14.92 -6.56 9.62
N ARG A 160 15.57 -6.60 8.45
CA ARG A 160 17.01 -6.35 8.33
C ARG A 160 17.38 -4.88 8.61
N ALA A 161 16.48 -3.94 8.30
CA ALA A 161 16.70 -2.53 8.62
C ALA A 161 16.43 -2.22 10.11
N VAL A 162 15.64 -3.06 10.80
CA VAL A 162 15.38 -2.95 12.25
C VAL A 162 16.56 -3.52 13.06
N ALA A 163 17.25 -4.56 12.58
CA ALA A 163 18.33 -5.27 13.26
C ALA A 163 19.64 -4.49 13.28
#